data_24030cd8d92e3616c28d38b2ecde56a2
#
_entry.id   24030cd8d92e3616c28d38b2ecde56a2
#
_cell.length_a   1.000
_cell.length_b   1.000
_cell.length_c   1.000
_cell.angle_alpha   90.00
_cell.angle_beta   90.00
_cell.angle_gamma   90.00
#
_symmetry.space_group_name_H-M   'P 1'
#
loop_
_entity.id
_entity.type
_entity.pdbx_description
1 polymer ?
#
loop_
_entity_poly.entity_id
_entity_poly.type
_entity_poly.pdbx_seq_one_letter_code
_entity_poly.pdbx_strand_id
1 'polypeptide(L)'
;MSTEDPSSPRVVIIGLDGATFDLILPWIKTGKLPSIAKVLDSSSYGPLSSTHPPSTFPAWTTFMTGKNPGKHGIYDFTQHREDVYGIQFVNSTFRKGKTLWQLLSECGKRVGVLGLPATYPPEPINGFLISGFDSPVTTGIDRSFTYPRELYGELKKKLGPYTITDFQELRIGKGWHEDALDKILSTLERKAAYANYLLKKESWDCFMVLFG
;
A
#
# COMPACT_ATOMS: atom_id res chain seq x y z
N MET A 1 11.57 2.00 -28.53
CA MET A 1 11.55 3.32 -27.86
C MET A 1 10.13 3.83 -27.95
N SER A 2 9.35 3.68 -26.91
CA SER A 2 8.03 4.29 -26.84
C SER A 2 8.23 5.79 -26.58
N THR A 3 7.82 6.62 -27.55
CA THR A 3 7.76 8.07 -27.38
C THR A 3 6.70 8.34 -26.29
N GLU A 4 7.14 8.69 -25.10
CA GLU A 4 6.21 9.21 -24.08
C GLU A 4 5.58 10.47 -24.66
N ASP A 5 4.25 10.48 -24.76
CA ASP A 5 3.52 11.69 -25.05
C ASP A 5 3.54 12.56 -23.78
N PRO A 6 4.26 13.69 -23.77
CA PRO A 6 4.37 14.53 -22.58
C PRO A 6 3.05 15.16 -22.14
N SER A 7 1.99 15.03 -22.93
CA SER A 7 0.64 15.52 -22.64
C SER A 7 -0.25 14.49 -21.90
N SER A 8 0.18 13.24 -21.76
CA SER A 8 -0.62 12.22 -21.06
C SER A 8 -0.70 12.51 -19.56
N PRO A 9 -1.90 12.66 -18.97
CA PRO A 9 -2.04 12.96 -17.55
C PRO A 9 -1.53 11.80 -16.71
N ARG A 10 -0.71 12.13 -15.71
CA ARG A 10 -0.21 11.16 -14.71
C ARG A 10 -1.03 11.27 -13.42
N VAL A 11 -1.30 10.12 -12.79
CA VAL A 11 -2.08 10.05 -11.55
C VAL A 11 -1.22 9.52 -10.42
N VAL A 12 -1.18 10.24 -9.30
CA VAL A 12 -0.59 9.75 -8.04
C VAL A 12 -1.71 9.52 -7.04
N ILE A 13 -1.72 8.34 -6.42
CA ILE A 13 -2.65 7.96 -5.38
C ILE A 13 -1.85 7.72 -4.10
N ILE A 14 -2.12 8.52 -3.07
CA ILE A 14 -1.50 8.38 -1.75
C ILE A 14 -2.58 7.91 -0.78
N GLY A 15 -2.46 6.68 -0.31
CA GLY A 15 -3.32 6.12 0.72
C GLY A 15 -2.73 6.35 2.10
N LEU A 16 -3.60 6.71 3.05
CA LEU A 16 -3.28 6.79 4.47
C LEU A 16 -4.27 5.85 5.19
N ASP A 17 -3.77 4.71 5.67
CA ASP A 17 -4.63 3.75 6.37
C ASP A 17 -5.10 4.31 7.71
N GLY A 18 -6.38 4.14 8.02
CA GLY A 18 -6.98 4.65 9.26
C GLY A 18 -7.08 6.18 9.37
N ALA A 19 -6.74 6.95 8.35
CA ALA A 19 -6.85 8.41 8.38
C ALA A 19 -8.31 8.87 8.34
N THR A 20 -8.65 9.85 9.19
CA THR A 20 -9.99 10.44 9.28
C THR A 20 -9.92 11.96 9.30
N PHE A 21 -10.95 12.60 8.74
CA PHE A 21 -11.07 14.06 8.81
C PHE A 21 -11.26 14.58 10.25
N ASP A 22 -11.71 13.74 11.19
CA ASP A 22 -11.82 14.09 12.60
C ASP A 22 -10.46 14.41 13.25
N LEU A 23 -9.36 13.86 12.69
CA LEU A 23 -7.99 14.18 13.09
C LEU A 23 -7.32 15.18 12.12
N ILE A 24 -7.48 14.98 10.84
CA ILE A 24 -6.80 15.77 9.79
C ILE A 24 -7.20 17.24 9.88
N LEU A 25 -8.50 17.55 9.92
CA LEU A 25 -8.96 18.95 9.91
C LEU A 25 -8.52 19.75 11.15
N PRO A 26 -8.63 19.23 12.39
CA PRO A 26 -8.07 19.90 13.57
C PRO A 26 -6.55 20.10 13.50
N TRP A 27 -5.80 19.12 12.97
CA TRP A 27 -4.34 19.24 12.85
C TRP A 27 -3.90 20.22 11.77
N ILE A 28 -4.68 20.38 10.71
CA ILE A 28 -4.46 21.45 9.72
C ILE A 28 -4.66 22.82 10.38
N LYS A 29 -5.76 23.01 11.14
CA LYS A 29 -6.05 24.27 11.83
C LYS A 29 -4.95 24.66 12.83
N THR A 30 -4.27 23.69 13.41
CA THR A 30 -3.14 23.93 14.34
C THR A 30 -1.77 23.96 13.66
N GLY A 31 -1.73 23.94 12.32
CA GLY A 31 -0.49 24.01 11.53
C GLY A 31 0.36 22.74 11.53
N LYS A 32 -0.13 21.63 12.08
CA LYS A 32 0.63 20.36 12.16
C LYS A 32 0.75 19.63 10.82
N LEU A 33 -0.15 19.89 9.86
CA LEU A 33 -0.20 19.23 8.57
C LEU A 33 -0.17 20.23 7.41
N PRO A 34 0.92 21.01 7.25
CA PRO A 34 0.98 22.11 6.27
C PRO A 34 0.92 21.62 4.81
N SER A 35 1.45 20.43 4.51
CA SER A 35 1.41 19.87 3.16
C SER A 35 0.01 19.39 2.78
N ILE A 36 -0.72 18.77 3.71
CA ILE A 36 -2.11 18.35 3.46
C ILE A 36 -3.01 19.59 3.35
N ALA A 37 -2.78 20.63 4.15
CA ALA A 37 -3.49 21.90 4.05
C ALA A 37 -3.41 22.48 2.63
N LYS A 38 -2.20 22.55 2.05
CA LYS A 38 -2.00 23.03 0.67
C LYS A 38 -2.77 22.21 -0.37
N VAL A 39 -2.84 20.90 -0.19
CA VAL A 39 -3.61 20.04 -1.10
C VAL A 39 -5.10 20.33 -0.97
N LEU A 40 -5.63 20.43 0.25
CA LEU A 40 -7.05 20.70 0.48
C LEU A 40 -7.46 22.08 -0.04
N ASP A 41 -6.62 23.10 0.09
CA ASP A 41 -6.89 24.46 -0.38
C ASP A 41 -7.09 24.55 -1.91
N SER A 42 -6.50 23.62 -2.66
CA SER A 42 -6.55 23.58 -4.14
C SER A 42 -7.31 22.39 -4.72
N SER A 43 -8.04 21.65 -3.89
CA SER A 43 -8.71 20.40 -4.29
C SER A 43 -10.16 20.32 -3.83
N SER A 44 -10.88 19.34 -4.36
CA SER A 44 -12.17 18.92 -3.80
C SER A 44 -11.94 17.77 -2.83
N TYR A 45 -12.61 17.80 -1.68
CA TYR A 45 -12.53 16.72 -0.69
C TYR A 45 -13.89 16.49 -0.02
N GLY A 46 -14.04 15.31 0.57
CA GLY A 46 -15.27 14.94 1.28
C GLY A 46 -15.14 13.61 1.98
N PRO A 47 -16.10 13.25 2.84
CA PRO A 47 -16.12 11.95 3.51
C PRO A 47 -16.34 10.83 2.48
N LEU A 48 -15.65 9.72 2.68
CA LEU A 48 -15.84 8.48 1.93
C LEU A 48 -16.27 7.39 2.92
N SER A 49 -17.46 6.82 2.72
CA SER A 49 -17.94 5.69 3.50
C SER A 49 -17.10 4.45 3.25
N SER A 50 -16.69 3.78 4.32
CA SER A 50 -15.94 2.52 4.23
C SER A 50 -16.83 1.36 3.79
N THR A 51 -16.22 0.20 3.63
CA THR A 51 -16.89 -1.07 3.33
C THR A 51 -17.59 -1.65 4.57
N HIS A 52 -18.36 -2.68 4.36
CA HIS A 52 -18.86 -3.57 5.42
C HIS A 52 -18.26 -4.97 5.23
N PRO A 53 -17.42 -5.45 6.19
CA PRO A 53 -16.95 -4.77 7.40
C PRO A 53 -15.99 -3.61 7.11
N PRO A 54 -15.89 -2.59 8.00
CA PRO A 54 -14.98 -1.46 7.88
C PRO A 54 -13.58 -1.84 8.43
N SER A 55 -12.85 -2.64 7.65
CA SER A 55 -11.52 -3.13 7.99
C SER A 55 -10.56 -2.90 6.83
N THR A 56 -9.27 -2.86 7.12
CA THR A 56 -8.20 -2.56 6.15
C THR A 56 -8.25 -3.45 4.91
N PHE A 57 -8.28 -4.77 5.08
CA PHE A 57 -8.22 -5.71 3.94
C PHE A 57 -9.43 -5.61 3.00
N PRO A 58 -10.69 -5.67 3.48
CA PRO A 58 -11.84 -5.49 2.60
C PRO A 58 -11.92 -4.10 1.99
N ALA A 59 -11.56 -3.04 2.73
CA ALA A 59 -11.61 -1.66 2.23
C ALA A 59 -10.61 -1.44 1.08
N TRP A 60 -9.33 -1.80 1.27
CA TRP A 60 -8.32 -1.65 0.23
C TRP A 60 -8.54 -2.60 -0.94
N THR A 61 -9.07 -3.81 -0.69
CA THR A 61 -9.44 -4.71 -1.79
C THR A 61 -10.61 -4.16 -2.60
N THR A 62 -11.58 -3.54 -1.96
CA THR A 62 -12.67 -2.81 -2.66
C THR A 62 -12.10 -1.66 -3.48
N PHE A 63 -11.21 -0.85 -2.92
CA PHE A 63 -10.55 0.24 -3.64
C PHE A 63 -9.83 -0.26 -4.90
N MET A 64 -8.99 -1.30 -4.75
CA MET A 64 -8.16 -1.78 -5.86
C MET A 64 -8.93 -2.55 -6.94
N THR A 65 -10.12 -3.07 -6.63
CA THR A 65 -10.90 -3.89 -7.58
C THR A 65 -12.17 -3.23 -8.09
N GLY A 66 -12.62 -2.16 -7.44
CA GLY A 66 -13.93 -1.56 -7.69
C GLY A 66 -15.12 -2.49 -7.35
N LYS A 67 -14.87 -3.54 -6.54
CA LYS A 67 -15.89 -4.55 -6.15
C LYS A 67 -16.07 -4.53 -4.64
N ASN A 68 -17.29 -4.77 -4.18
CA ASN A 68 -17.57 -4.92 -2.75
C ASN A 68 -17.06 -6.28 -2.21
N PRO A 69 -16.96 -6.46 -0.87
CA PRO A 69 -16.47 -7.70 -0.25
C PRO A 69 -17.20 -8.97 -0.72
N GLY A 70 -18.50 -8.91 -0.95
CA GLY A 70 -19.28 -10.04 -1.49
C GLY A 70 -18.86 -10.49 -2.88
N LYS A 71 -18.22 -9.62 -3.66
CA LYS A 71 -17.74 -9.90 -5.02
C LYS A 71 -16.25 -10.24 -5.06
N HIS A 72 -15.41 -9.57 -4.29
CA HIS A 72 -13.97 -9.85 -4.29
C HIS A 72 -13.56 -10.94 -3.28
N GLY A 73 -14.45 -11.30 -2.33
CA GLY A 73 -14.29 -12.45 -1.45
C GLY A 73 -13.40 -12.24 -0.23
N ILE A 74 -12.94 -11.02 0.04
CA ILE A 74 -12.09 -10.70 1.19
C ILE A 74 -12.89 -9.89 2.22
N TYR A 75 -13.02 -10.44 3.44
CA TYR A 75 -13.82 -9.85 4.51
C TYR A 75 -13.00 -9.48 5.75
N ASP A 76 -11.80 -10.09 5.91
CA ASP A 76 -10.93 -9.89 7.06
C ASP A 76 -9.48 -10.22 6.70
N PHE A 77 -8.55 -10.08 7.64
CA PHE A 77 -7.14 -10.49 7.55
C PHE A 77 -6.97 -12.01 7.45
N THR A 78 -7.94 -12.75 7.98
CA THR A 78 -7.95 -14.21 7.98
C THR A 78 -9.26 -14.75 7.43
N GLN A 79 -9.23 -16.00 6.97
CA GLN A 79 -10.42 -16.76 6.63
C GLN A 79 -10.29 -18.21 7.11
N HIS A 80 -11.43 -18.89 7.24
CA HIS A 80 -11.44 -20.32 7.51
C HIS A 80 -10.89 -21.10 6.31
N ARG A 81 -10.17 -22.15 6.61
CA ARG A 81 -9.76 -23.13 5.61
C ARG A 81 -10.97 -24.01 5.27
N GLU A 82 -11.09 -24.38 3.99
CA GLU A 82 -12.18 -25.25 3.53
C GLU A 82 -11.90 -26.73 3.82
N ASP A 83 -10.64 -27.12 3.92
CA ASP A 83 -10.17 -28.50 4.00
C ASP A 83 -9.96 -29.03 5.41
N VAL A 84 -9.72 -28.14 6.39
CA VAL A 84 -9.46 -28.50 7.78
C VAL A 84 -10.02 -27.44 8.74
N TYR A 85 -10.25 -27.85 9.99
CA TYR A 85 -10.61 -26.89 11.04
C TYR A 85 -9.40 -26.00 11.38
N GLY A 86 -9.41 -24.80 10.85
CA GLY A 86 -8.31 -23.85 11.05
C GLY A 86 -8.54 -22.53 10.32
N ILE A 87 -7.67 -21.58 10.59
CA ILE A 87 -7.63 -20.27 9.92
C ILE A 87 -6.39 -20.15 9.04
N GLN A 88 -6.46 -19.30 8.02
CA GLN A 88 -5.34 -18.93 7.17
C GLN A 88 -5.34 -17.43 6.92
N PHE A 89 -4.15 -16.84 6.77
CA PHE A 89 -4.03 -15.43 6.42
C PHE A 89 -4.39 -15.22 4.95
N VAL A 90 -5.17 -14.16 4.73
CA VAL A 90 -5.57 -13.73 3.38
C VAL A 90 -4.38 -13.10 2.67
N ASN A 91 -4.25 -13.37 1.37
CA ASN A 91 -3.22 -12.80 0.52
C ASN A 91 -3.77 -12.51 -0.89
N SER A 92 -2.94 -12.11 -1.83
CA SER A 92 -3.37 -11.70 -3.18
C SER A 92 -4.12 -12.79 -3.96
N THR A 93 -3.85 -14.09 -3.67
CA THR A 93 -4.47 -15.22 -4.38
C THR A 93 -5.93 -15.47 -4.00
N PHE A 94 -6.39 -14.93 -2.88
CA PHE A 94 -7.78 -15.04 -2.42
C PHE A 94 -8.72 -14.03 -3.08
N ARG A 95 -8.15 -12.97 -3.63
CA ARG A 95 -8.90 -11.89 -4.26
C ARG A 95 -9.53 -12.34 -5.57
N LYS A 96 -10.84 -12.12 -5.71
CA LYS A 96 -11.59 -12.36 -6.95
C LYS A 96 -11.71 -11.06 -7.75
N GLY A 97 -11.28 -11.11 -9.00
CA GLY A 97 -11.37 -10.00 -9.93
C GLY A 97 -10.06 -9.27 -10.16
N LYS A 98 -9.99 -8.52 -11.26
CA LYS A 98 -8.83 -7.74 -11.65
C LYS A 98 -8.66 -6.50 -10.79
N THR A 99 -7.43 -6.15 -10.54
CA THR A 99 -7.07 -4.90 -9.86
C THR A 99 -7.01 -3.74 -10.85
N LEU A 100 -7.07 -2.52 -10.32
CA LEU A 100 -6.92 -1.30 -11.11
C LEU A 100 -5.61 -1.30 -11.92
N TRP A 101 -4.51 -1.74 -11.32
CA TRP A 101 -3.22 -1.80 -12.01
C TRP A 101 -3.14 -2.89 -13.09
N GLN A 102 -3.86 -4.02 -12.93
CA GLN A 102 -3.99 -5.01 -14.00
C GLN A 102 -4.78 -4.43 -15.18
N LEU A 103 -5.90 -3.76 -14.91
CA LEU A 103 -6.70 -3.11 -15.94
C LEU A 103 -5.91 -2.02 -16.68
N LEU A 104 -5.18 -1.17 -15.95
CA LEU A 104 -4.30 -0.17 -16.54
C LEU A 104 -3.19 -0.80 -17.38
N SER A 105 -2.58 -1.89 -16.89
CA SER A 105 -1.54 -2.63 -17.63
C SER A 105 -2.08 -3.22 -18.94
N GLU A 106 -3.30 -3.76 -18.94
CA GLU A 106 -3.98 -4.25 -20.15
C GLU A 106 -4.24 -3.13 -21.17
N CYS A 107 -4.42 -1.90 -20.68
CA CYS A 107 -4.51 -0.70 -21.54
C CYS A 107 -3.13 -0.12 -21.92
N GLY A 108 -2.04 -0.85 -21.70
CA GLY A 108 -0.68 -0.41 -22.02
C GLY A 108 -0.10 0.64 -21.07
N LYS A 109 -0.81 1.03 -19.99
CA LYS A 109 -0.34 2.01 -19.02
C LYS A 109 0.71 1.42 -18.07
N ARG A 110 1.74 2.20 -17.75
CA ARG A 110 2.75 1.82 -16.76
C ARG A 110 2.28 2.19 -15.35
N VAL A 111 2.36 1.23 -14.44
CA VAL A 111 1.83 1.41 -13.08
C VAL A 111 2.89 1.07 -12.03
N GLY A 112 3.04 1.95 -11.03
CA GLY A 112 3.80 1.69 -9.81
C GLY A 112 2.87 1.47 -8.64
N VAL A 113 3.09 0.40 -7.87
CA VAL A 113 2.30 0.08 -6.67
C VAL A 113 3.25 -0.19 -5.50
N LEU A 114 3.06 0.50 -4.39
CA LEU A 114 3.90 0.37 -3.21
C LEU A 114 3.08 0.22 -1.93
N GLY A 115 3.18 -0.94 -1.30
CA GLY A 115 2.75 -1.16 0.06
C GLY A 115 1.25 -1.34 0.29
N LEU A 116 0.46 -1.65 -0.75
CA LEU A 116 -0.97 -1.94 -0.58
C LEU A 116 -1.15 -3.34 0.05
N PRO A 117 -2.11 -3.52 0.97
CA PRO A 117 -2.41 -4.81 1.57
C PRO A 117 -3.03 -5.78 0.55
N ALA A 118 -3.01 -7.07 0.85
CA ALA A 118 -3.48 -8.14 -0.02
C ALA A 118 -2.84 -8.13 -1.43
N THR A 119 -1.53 -7.77 -1.50
CA THR A 119 -0.75 -7.74 -2.74
C THR A 119 0.42 -8.72 -2.76
N TYR A 120 0.62 -9.51 -1.70
CA TYR A 120 1.58 -10.61 -1.70
C TYR A 120 0.89 -11.95 -2.06
N PRO A 121 1.51 -12.82 -2.87
CA PRO A 121 2.65 -12.52 -3.75
C PRO A 121 2.30 -11.48 -4.82
N PRO A 122 3.29 -10.67 -5.24
CA PRO A 122 3.07 -9.62 -6.24
C PRO A 122 2.74 -10.21 -7.60
N GLU A 123 1.71 -9.66 -8.24
CA GLU A 123 1.28 -10.06 -9.56
C GLU A 123 2.08 -9.33 -10.66
N PRO A 124 2.26 -9.97 -11.84
CA PRO A 124 2.89 -9.33 -13.00
C PRO A 124 2.02 -8.16 -13.51
N ILE A 125 2.64 -7.00 -13.73
CA ILE A 125 2.00 -5.80 -14.27
C ILE A 125 2.93 -5.07 -15.25
N ASN A 126 2.39 -4.19 -16.05
CA ASN A 126 3.22 -3.28 -16.83
C ASN A 126 3.77 -2.17 -15.92
N GLY A 127 4.91 -2.42 -15.30
CA GLY A 127 5.52 -1.53 -14.33
C GLY A 127 6.14 -2.27 -13.15
N PHE A 128 5.84 -1.83 -11.93
CA PHE A 128 6.42 -2.43 -10.73
C PHE A 128 5.44 -2.47 -9.56
N LEU A 129 5.60 -3.50 -8.72
CA LEU A 129 4.82 -3.69 -7.51
C LEU A 129 5.72 -4.09 -6.34
N ILE A 130 5.58 -3.42 -5.21
CA ILE A 130 6.16 -3.78 -3.92
C ILE A 130 5.00 -4.10 -2.99
N SER A 131 4.94 -5.36 -2.53
CA SER A 131 3.85 -5.87 -1.70
C SER A 131 3.72 -5.15 -0.36
N GLY A 132 2.53 -5.19 0.19
CA GLY A 132 2.19 -4.57 1.47
C GLY A 132 2.56 -5.42 2.70
N PHE A 133 1.98 -5.05 3.83
CA PHE A 133 2.30 -5.62 5.14
C PHE A 133 1.73 -7.03 5.42
N ASP A 134 0.91 -7.54 4.54
CA ASP A 134 0.41 -8.93 4.52
C ASP A 134 1.44 -9.96 4.08
N SER A 135 2.61 -9.49 3.74
CA SER A 135 3.69 -10.34 3.27
C SER A 135 4.33 -11.08 4.44
N PRO A 136 4.72 -12.36 4.27
CA PRO A 136 5.28 -13.14 5.36
C PRO A 136 6.60 -12.56 5.86
N VAL A 137 6.56 -11.89 7.02
CA VAL A 137 7.76 -11.29 7.66
C VAL A 137 8.64 -12.31 8.36
N THR A 138 8.11 -13.48 8.69
CA THR A 138 8.81 -14.53 9.43
C THR A 138 10.03 -15.11 8.71
N THR A 139 10.06 -15.04 7.38
CA THR A 139 11.20 -15.49 6.55
C THR A 139 12.11 -14.35 6.11
N GLY A 140 11.81 -13.11 6.52
CA GLY A 140 12.49 -11.91 6.04
C GLY A 140 12.02 -11.46 4.66
N ILE A 141 12.27 -10.19 4.37
CA ILE A 141 11.90 -9.60 3.08
C ILE A 141 12.97 -9.93 2.04
N ASP A 142 12.56 -10.58 0.96
CA ASP A 142 13.40 -10.99 -0.14
C ASP A 142 12.85 -10.55 -1.50
N ARG A 143 13.39 -11.12 -2.57
CA ARG A 143 12.97 -10.82 -3.95
C ARG A 143 11.51 -11.21 -4.26
N SER A 144 10.88 -12.06 -3.43
CA SER A 144 9.48 -12.46 -3.64
C SER A 144 8.49 -11.35 -3.33
N PHE A 145 8.94 -10.27 -2.70
CA PHE A 145 8.14 -9.10 -2.35
C PHE A 145 7.89 -8.13 -3.49
N THR A 146 8.68 -8.24 -4.55
CA THR A 146 8.63 -7.26 -5.64
C THR A 146 8.36 -7.92 -6.99
N TYR A 147 7.71 -7.17 -7.83
CA TYR A 147 7.64 -7.40 -9.26
C TYR A 147 8.14 -6.14 -9.99
N PRO A 148 9.11 -6.27 -10.92
CA PRO A 148 9.92 -7.46 -11.16
C PRO A 148 10.82 -7.79 -9.93
N ARG A 149 11.24 -9.05 -9.81
CA ARG A 149 12.00 -9.55 -8.65
C ARG A 149 13.36 -8.87 -8.46
N GLU A 150 13.95 -8.43 -9.56
CA GLU A 150 15.26 -7.76 -9.61
C GLU A 150 15.21 -6.39 -8.91
N LEU A 151 14.05 -5.75 -8.91
CA LEU A 151 13.83 -4.44 -8.30
C LEU A 151 14.25 -4.42 -6.83
N TYR A 152 13.97 -5.49 -6.07
CA TYR A 152 14.36 -5.56 -4.66
C TYR A 152 15.86 -5.41 -4.44
N GLY A 153 16.68 -6.08 -5.24
CA GLY A 153 18.14 -6.03 -5.12
C GLY A 153 18.70 -4.62 -5.33
N GLU A 154 18.15 -3.90 -6.29
CA GLU A 154 18.51 -2.51 -6.55
C GLU A 154 18.10 -1.58 -5.41
N LEU A 155 16.85 -1.66 -4.99
CA LEU A 155 16.30 -0.83 -3.91
C LEU A 155 17.05 -1.05 -2.60
N LYS A 156 17.32 -2.33 -2.25
CA LYS A 156 18.10 -2.69 -1.06
C LYS A 156 19.50 -2.09 -1.09
N LYS A 157 20.17 -2.11 -2.24
CA LYS A 157 21.51 -1.54 -2.41
C LYS A 157 21.52 -0.03 -2.27
N LYS A 158 20.48 0.66 -2.76
CA LYS A 158 20.40 2.12 -2.80
C LYS A 158 19.86 2.73 -1.50
N LEU A 159 18.86 2.09 -0.89
CA LEU A 159 18.06 2.66 0.18
C LEU A 159 18.09 1.82 1.48
N GLY A 160 18.80 0.69 1.46
CA GLY A 160 18.78 -0.29 2.55
C GLY A 160 17.57 -1.22 2.45
N PRO A 161 17.42 -2.17 3.39
CA PRO A 161 16.34 -3.16 3.35
C PRO A 161 14.98 -2.48 3.53
N TYR A 162 13.97 -2.95 2.79
CA TYR A 162 12.58 -2.59 3.06
C TYR A 162 12.15 -3.21 4.39
N THR A 163 11.45 -2.47 5.20
CA THR A 163 10.97 -2.94 6.51
C THR A 163 9.45 -2.91 6.54
N ILE A 164 8.85 -3.96 7.06
CA ILE A 164 7.45 -4.02 7.45
C ILE A 164 7.46 -4.12 8.98
N THR A 165 6.67 -3.28 9.63
CA THR A 165 6.63 -3.24 11.09
C THR A 165 5.73 -4.36 11.61
N ASP A 166 6.31 -5.31 12.36
CA ASP A 166 5.55 -6.21 13.21
C ASP A 166 5.54 -5.66 14.63
N PHE A 167 4.35 -5.33 15.13
CA PHE A 167 4.18 -4.81 16.49
C PHE A 167 3.97 -5.89 17.55
N GLN A 168 3.83 -7.15 17.16
CA GLN A 168 3.55 -8.21 18.12
C GLN A 168 4.73 -8.43 19.08
N GLU A 169 5.95 -8.25 18.59
CA GLU A 169 7.17 -8.37 19.40
C GLU A 169 7.36 -7.21 20.40
N LEU A 170 6.70 -6.07 20.19
CA LEU A 170 6.88 -4.85 20.99
C LEU A 170 5.92 -4.75 22.18
N ARG A 171 4.91 -5.62 22.28
CA ARG A 171 3.88 -5.53 23.33
C ARG A 171 4.31 -5.97 24.73
N ILE A 172 5.59 -6.26 24.94
CA ILE A 172 6.11 -6.83 26.18
C ILE A 172 7.14 -5.88 26.77
N GLY A 173 6.74 -5.05 27.75
CA GLY A 173 7.66 -4.27 28.56
C GLY A 173 7.25 -2.83 28.83
N LYS A 174 7.93 -2.21 29.81
CA LYS A 174 7.84 -0.77 30.08
C LYS A 174 8.51 -0.01 28.94
N GLY A 175 7.85 1.04 28.39
CA GLY A 175 8.43 1.86 27.32
C GLY A 175 8.13 1.38 25.90
N TRP A 176 7.35 0.31 25.73
CA TRP A 176 7.03 -0.23 24.38
C TRP A 176 6.37 0.78 23.44
N HIS A 177 5.71 1.81 23.96
CA HIS A 177 5.08 2.86 23.16
C HIS A 177 6.12 3.72 22.43
N GLU A 178 7.20 4.09 23.12
CA GLU A 178 8.31 4.87 22.55
C GLU A 178 9.04 4.05 21.49
N ASP A 179 9.36 2.80 21.78
CA ASP A 179 10.01 1.88 20.84
C ASP A 179 9.13 1.64 19.59
N ALA A 180 7.81 1.51 19.80
CA ALA A 180 6.86 1.36 18.71
C ALA A 180 6.78 2.62 17.84
N LEU A 181 6.77 3.81 18.44
CA LEU A 181 6.76 5.08 17.73
C LEU A 181 8.02 5.25 16.86
N ASP A 182 9.19 5.00 17.41
CA ASP A 182 10.45 5.08 16.67
C ASP A 182 10.48 4.08 15.49
N LYS A 183 9.96 2.89 15.70
CA LYS A 183 9.86 1.86 14.65
C LYS A 183 8.85 2.27 13.56
N ILE A 184 7.71 2.85 13.92
CA ILE A 184 6.75 3.40 12.96
C ILE A 184 7.40 4.51 12.13
N LEU A 185 8.00 5.49 12.79
CA LEU A 185 8.62 6.64 12.12
C LEU A 185 9.71 6.19 11.15
N SER A 186 10.62 5.31 11.58
CA SER A 186 11.68 4.78 10.72
C SER A 186 11.14 4.00 9.52
N THR A 187 10.05 3.24 9.70
CA THR A 187 9.39 2.52 8.61
C THR A 187 8.72 3.47 7.62
N LEU A 188 8.04 4.51 8.11
CA LEU A 188 7.41 5.54 7.27
C LEU A 188 8.45 6.33 6.47
N GLU A 189 9.55 6.74 7.09
CA GLU A 189 10.66 7.43 6.41
C GLU A 189 11.27 6.55 5.31
N ARG A 190 11.49 5.28 5.59
CA ARG A 190 12.00 4.33 4.59
C ARG A 190 11.02 4.13 3.44
N LYS A 191 9.74 3.96 3.74
CA LYS A 191 8.69 3.85 2.70
C LYS A 191 8.62 5.11 1.83
N ALA A 192 8.70 6.28 2.45
CA ALA A 192 8.76 7.56 1.75
C ALA A 192 10.01 7.68 0.85
N ALA A 193 11.17 7.22 1.33
CA ALA A 193 12.40 7.19 0.53
C ALA A 193 12.26 6.27 -0.70
N TYR A 194 11.66 5.08 -0.54
CA TYR A 194 11.36 4.17 -1.65
C TYR A 194 10.40 4.81 -2.64
N ALA A 195 9.30 5.40 -2.18
CA ALA A 195 8.33 6.07 -3.03
C ALA A 195 8.98 7.22 -3.83
N ASN A 196 9.73 8.10 -3.16
CA ASN A 196 10.41 9.22 -3.81
C ASN A 196 11.47 8.78 -4.84
N TYR A 197 12.18 7.70 -4.55
CA TYR A 197 13.15 7.14 -5.50
C TYR A 197 12.46 6.62 -6.75
N LEU A 198 11.42 5.82 -6.58
CA LEU A 198 10.67 5.21 -7.68
C LEU A 198 9.89 6.24 -8.50
N LEU A 199 9.29 7.24 -7.87
CA LEU A 199 8.63 8.35 -8.55
C LEU A 199 9.54 9.10 -9.51
N LYS A 200 10.85 9.20 -9.18
CA LYS A 200 11.84 9.93 -9.98
C LYS A 200 12.54 9.06 -11.01
N LYS A 201 12.74 7.79 -10.69
CA LYS A 201 13.54 6.88 -11.52
C LYS A 201 12.72 6.22 -12.62
N GLU A 202 11.52 5.75 -12.26
CA GLU A 202 10.68 4.96 -13.16
C GLU A 202 9.71 5.85 -13.93
N SER A 203 9.45 5.49 -15.19
CA SER A 203 8.31 6.06 -15.91
C SER A 203 7.02 5.38 -15.45
N TRP A 204 5.95 6.15 -15.31
CA TRP A 204 4.64 5.67 -14.87
C TRP A 204 3.52 6.61 -15.31
N ASP A 205 2.37 6.04 -15.62
CA ASP A 205 1.11 6.77 -15.84
C ASP A 205 0.30 6.87 -14.55
N CYS A 206 0.37 5.82 -13.70
CA CYS A 206 -0.28 5.79 -12.40
C CYS A 206 0.69 5.27 -11.34
N PHE A 207 0.81 5.99 -10.23
CA PHE A 207 1.64 5.58 -9.09
C PHE A 207 0.80 5.56 -7.82
N MET A 208 0.79 4.43 -7.13
CA MET A 208 0.06 4.25 -5.88
C MET A 208 1.03 3.93 -4.74
N VAL A 209 0.86 4.62 -3.62
CA VAL A 209 1.57 4.31 -2.37
C VAL A 209 0.61 4.35 -1.20
N LEU A 210 0.72 3.36 -0.31
CA LEU A 210 -0.04 3.30 0.94
C LEU A 210 0.89 3.43 2.13
N PHE A 211 0.54 4.33 3.04
CA PHE A 211 1.12 4.48 4.37
C PHE A 211 0.11 3.98 5.41
N GLY A 212 0.58 3.09 6.31
CA GLY A 212 -0.19 2.49 7.38
C GLY A 212 0.73 1.96 8.46
#